data_9e8bf336975ad632d060413414e34f22
#
_entry.id   9e8bf336975ad632d060413414e34f22
#
_cell.length_a   1.000
_cell.length_b   1.000
_cell.length_c   1.000
_cell.angle_alpha   90.00
_cell.angle_beta   90.00
_cell.angle_gamma   90.00
#
_symmetry.space_group_name_H-M   'P 1'
#
loop_
_entity.id
_entity.type
_entity.pdbx_description
1 polymer ?
#
loop_
_entity_poly.entity_id
_entity_poly.type
_entity_poly.pdbx_seq_one_letter_code
_entity_poly.pdbx_strand_id
1 'polypeptide(L)'
;HPVNIYCEKYVEDTLRQDYSYAFAEPKYPGSPEWHVHIIDSRHNISVHSNRDEEILVWEKGFGYKHFPAQAGPVPAPVEVVPIQGWHLNDTSMSVLGYRFGNIAYLTDIKHIDEDGYEKLKGVEYVTLGCVKREEHRSHPSLQQCLDFFERVGAKESYITHLSHLLPKYEEFCRELPPHVHPAWDGLVIGGED
;
A
#
# COMPACT_ATOMS: atom_id res chain seq x y z
N HIS A 1 2.62 -2.63 22.75
CA HIS A 1 3.87 -2.74 21.99
C HIS A 1 4.02 -1.52 21.07
N PRO A 2 5.24 -0.97 20.91
CA PRO A 2 5.48 0.14 20.01
C PRO A 2 5.16 -0.26 18.56
N VAL A 3 4.56 0.68 17.82
CA VAL A 3 4.24 0.49 16.39
C VAL A 3 5.25 1.29 15.56
N ASN A 4 5.92 0.62 14.63
CA ASN A 4 6.78 1.28 13.67
C ASN A 4 5.95 1.93 12.56
N ILE A 5 6.13 3.22 12.35
CA ILE A 5 5.48 4.02 11.30
C ILE A 5 6.56 4.53 10.36
N TYR A 6 6.48 4.16 9.08
CA TYR A 6 7.39 4.62 8.04
C TYR A 6 6.64 5.64 7.19
N CYS A 7 7.08 6.89 7.18
CA CYS A 7 6.38 7.97 6.48
C CYS A 7 7.31 9.10 6.04
N GLU A 8 6.86 9.90 5.10
CA GLU A 8 7.55 11.13 4.70
C GLU A 8 7.48 12.19 5.81
N LYS A 9 8.43 13.12 5.82
CA LYS A 9 8.57 14.13 6.88
C LYS A 9 7.30 14.95 7.11
N TYR A 10 6.60 15.35 6.06
CA TYR A 10 5.37 16.13 6.21
C TYR A 10 4.22 15.33 6.88
N VAL A 11 4.19 14.01 6.68
CA VAL A 11 3.23 13.11 7.36
C VAL A 11 3.56 13.02 8.85
N GLU A 12 4.85 12.89 9.22
CA GLU A 12 5.27 12.95 10.62
C GLU A 12 4.83 14.26 11.28
N ASP A 13 5.03 15.40 10.61
CA ASP A 13 4.66 16.71 11.15
C ASP A 13 3.14 16.79 11.42
N THR A 14 2.33 16.26 10.50
CA THR A 14 0.88 16.16 10.68
C THR A 14 0.53 15.21 11.83
N LEU A 15 1.15 14.03 11.90
CA LEU A 15 0.93 13.08 13.00
C LEU A 15 1.24 13.72 14.37
N ARG A 16 2.34 14.46 14.48
CA ARG A 16 2.72 15.13 15.73
C ARG A 16 1.77 16.27 16.10
N GLN A 17 1.20 16.94 15.11
CA GLN A 17 0.20 17.99 15.34
C GLN A 17 -1.13 17.40 15.79
N ASP A 18 -1.67 16.43 15.03
CA ASP A 18 -3.03 15.92 15.21
C ASP A 18 -3.13 14.90 16.37
N TYR A 19 -2.05 14.16 16.62
CA TYR A 19 -1.94 13.15 17.67
C TYR A 19 -0.88 13.50 18.71
N SER A 20 -0.81 14.77 19.10
CA SER A 20 0.21 15.28 20.03
C SER A 20 0.34 14.48 21.33
N TYR A 21 -0.76 13.89 21.81
CA TYR A 21 -0.79 13.05 23.00
C TYR A 21 0.04 11.76 22.87
N ALA A 22 0.21 11.23 21.64
CA ALA A 22 1.03 10.06 21.38
C ALA A 22 2.54 10.35 21.45
N PHE A 23 2.92 11.65 21.36
CA PHE A 23 4.30 12.13 21.39
C PHE A 23 4.62 12.94 22.64
N ALA A 24 3.64 13.14 23.53
CA ALA A 24 3.83 13.93 24.76
C ALA A 24 4.77 13.23 25.76
N GLU A 25 5.51 14.05 26.51
CA GLU A 25 6.31 13.59 27.65
C GLU A 25 5.92 14.37 28.92
N PRO A 26 5.46 13.70 30.01
CA PRO A 26 5.20 12.26 30.08
C PRO A 26 3.94 11.84 29.29
N LYS A 27 3.95 10.63 28.77
CA LYS A 27 2.79 10.07 28.08
C LYS A 27 1.65 9.78 29.05
N TYR A 28 0.41 9.97 28.57
CA TYR A 28 -0.76 9.53 29.29
C TYR A 28 -0.83 8.00 29.29
N PRO A 29 -1.16 7.30 30.40
CA PRO A 29 -1.31 5.86 30.43
C PRO A 29 -2.34 5.38 29.40
N GLY A 30 -1.93 4.46 28.53
CA GLY A 30 -2.76 3.97 27.42
C GLY A 30 -2.59 4.72 26.10
N SER A 31 -1.77 5.76 26.04
CA SER A 31 -1.38 6.36 24.78
C SER A 31 -0.59 5.37 23.91
N PRO A 32 -0.79 5.39 22.58
CA PRO A 32 -0.01 4.53 21.69
C PRO A 32 1.47 4.90 21.74
N GLU A 33 2.31 3.90 21.59
CA GLU A 33 3.75 4.09 21.45
C GLU A 33 4.13 3.95 19.98
N TRP A 34 4.54 5.04 19.36
CA TRP A 34 4.89 5.12 17.95
C TRP A 34 6.38 5.40 17.77
N HIS A 35 7.03 4.57 16.98
CA HIS A 35 8.38 4.79 16.49
C HIS A 35 8.30 5.24 15.04
N VAL A 36 8.49 6.53 14.80
CA VAL A 36 8.37 7.12 13.46
C VAL A 36 9.74 7.10 12.78
N HIS A 37 9.77 6.50 11.61
CA HIS A 37 10.92 6.41 10.71
C HIS A 37 10.65 7.27 9.49
N ILE A 38 11.46 8.31 9.28
CA ILE A 38 11.35 9.17 8.10
C ILE A 38 11.95 8.43 6.90
N ILE A 39 11.14 8.31 5.87
CA ILE A 39 11.49 7.68 4.60
C ILE A 39 11.29 8.64 3.44
N ASP A 40 11.92 8.33 2.31
CA ASP A 40 11.71 8.99 1.04
C ASP A 40 11.81 7.99 -0.12
N SER A 41 11.47 8.41 -1.33
CA SER A 41 11.53 7.56 -2.51
C SER A 41 12.94 7.24 -3.00
N ARG A 42 13.99 7.87 -2.46
CA ARG A 42 15.38 7.70 -2.91
C ARG A 42 16.09 6.51 -2.26
N HIS A 43 15.57 6.01 -1.14
CA HIS A 43 16.22 4.99 -0.34
C HIS A 43 15.29 3.81 -0.10
N ASN A 44 15.80 2.60 -0.33
CA ASN A 44 15.10 1.38 0.04
C ASN A 44 15.04 1.23 1.56
N ILE A 45 13.99 0.57 2.03
CA ILE A 45 13.75 0.35 3.46
C ILE A 45 13.91 -1.13 3.74
N SER A 46 14.63 -1.47 4.80
CA SER A 46 14.70 -2.83 5.32
C SER A 46 13.71 -2.96 6.48
N VAL A 47 12.65 -3.73 6.27
CA VAL A 47 11.61 -3.96 7.28
C VAL A 47 11.80 -5.31 7.92
N HIS A 48 11.97 -5.33 9.24
CA HIS A 48 12.11 -6.54 10.04
C HIS A 48 10.75 -7.03 10.52
N SER A 49 10.57 -8.35 10.54
CA SER A 49 9.37 -8.96 11.11
C SER A 49 9.44 -8.94 12.63
N ASN A 50 8.36 -8.50 13.27
CA ASN A 50 8.17 -8.56 14.73
C ASN A 50 7.62 -9.94 15.15
N ARG A 51 8.22 -11.05 14.70
CA ARG A 51 7.73 -12.40 15.01
C ARG A 51 7.77 -12.79 16.50
N ASP A 52 8.57 -12.08 17.28
CA ASP A 52 8.67 -12.31 18.73
C ASP A 52 7.48 -11.70 19.50
N GLU A 53 6.55 -11.05 18.80
CA GLU A 53 5.41 -10.37 19.40
C GLU A 53 4.10 -11.11 19.09
N GLU A 54 3.23 -11.20 20.10
CA GLU A 54 1.86 -11.65 19.90
C GLU A 54 1.11 -10.64 19.02
N ILE A 55 0.46 -11.11 17.97
CA ILE A 55 -0.34 -10.28 17.07
C ILE A 55 -1.81 -10.43 17.45
N LEU A 56 -2.47 -9.29 17.70
CA LEU A 56 -3.91 -9.21 17.87
C LEU A 56 -4.55 -8.90 16.51
N VAL A 57 -5.25 -9.87 15.94
CA VAL A 57 -6.01 -9.66 14.70
C VAL A 57 -7.50 -9.63 15.02
N TRP A 58 -8.17 -8.57 14.63
CA TRP A 58 -9.61 -8.48 14.74
C TRP A 58 -10.27 -9.27 13.61
N GLU A 59 -11.11 -10.25 13.99
CA GLU A 59 -11.89 -11.04 13.04
C GLU A 59 -13.39 -10.77 13.22
N LYS A 60 -14.05 -10.39 12.13
CA LYS A 60 -15.48 -10.04 12.12
C LYS A 60 -16.33 -11.20 12.66
N GLY A 61 -17.07 -10.94 13.73
CA GLY A 61 -17.94 -11.91 14.39
C GLY A 61 -17.26 -12.75 15.49
N PHE A 62 -15.94 -12.67 15.66
CA PHE A 62 -15.16 -13.40 16.66
C PHE A 62 -14.35 -12.50 17.60
N GLY A 63 -14.26 -11.20 17.33
CA GLY A 63 -13.45 -10.28 18.12
C GLY A 63 -11.95 -10.39 17.82
N TYR A 64 -11.13 -10.02 18.83
CA TYR A 64 -9.68 -10.12 18.68
C TYR A 64 -9.20 -11.55 18.87
N LYS A 65 -8.46 -12.07 17.89
CA LYS A 65 -7.71 -13.32 18.00
C LYS A 65 -6.26 -13.03 18.35
N HIS A 66 -5.76 -13.76 19.35
CA HIS A 66 -4.35 -13.82 19.67
C HIS A 66 -3.65 -14.81 18.73
N PHE A 67 -2.65 -14.33 18.01
CA PHE A 67 -1.68 -15.20 17.37
C PHE A 67 -0.41 -15.14 18.21
N PRO A 68 -0.02 -16.26 18.87
CA PRO A 68 1.21 -16.28 19.64
C PRO A 68 2.42 -16.03 18.74
N ALA A 69 3.47 -15.47 19.32
CA ALA A 69 4.76 -15.37 18.66
C ALA A 69 5.13 -16.71 17.99
N GLN A 70 5.42 -16.70 16.71
CA GLN A 70 5.74 -17.93 15.99
C GLN A 70 7.14 -18.40 16.40
N ALA A 71 7.23 -19.57 17.02
CA ALA A 71 8.50 -20.23 17.26
C ALA A 71 9.15 -20.58 15.91
N GLY A 72 10.36 -20.11 15.66
CA GLY A 72 11.11 -20.40 14.45
C GLY A 72 12.19 -19.36 14.17
N PRO A 73 13.02 -19.56 13.14
CA PRO A 73 14.02 -18.57 12.76
C PRO A 73 13.34 -17.26 12.35
N VAL A 74 13.89 -16.14 12.82
CA VAL A 74 13.44 -14.80 12.41
C VAL A 74 13.59 -14.69 10.90
N PRO A 75 12.54 -14.34 10.14
CA PRO A 75 12.66 -14.18 8.70
C PRO A 75 13.68 -13.11 8.35
N ALA A 76 14.31 -13.27 7.20
CA ALA A 76 15.15 -12.20 6.65
C ALA A 76 14.31 -10.91 6.52
N PRO A 77 14.95 -9.74 6.70
CA PRO A 77 14.28 -8.47 6.46
C PRO A 77 13.71 -8.41 5.04
N VAL A 78 12.55 -7.80 4.89
CA VAL A 78 11.95 -7.54 3.59
C VAL A 78 12.46 -6.18 3.09
N GLU A 79 13.07 -6.18 1.91
CA GLU A 79 13.40 -4.93 1.25
C GLU A 79 12.15 -4.32 0.64
N VAL A 80 11.89 -3.07 0.99
CA VAL A 80 10.78 -2.27 0.48
C VAL A 80 11.35 -1.12 -0.34
N VAL A 81 10.91 -1.00 -1.59
CA VAL A 81 11.30 0.08 -2.50
C VAL A 81 10.17 1.09 -2.57
N PRO A 82 10.34 2.29 -1.99
CA PRO A 82 9.36 3.36 -2.11
C PRO A 82 9.34 3.94 -3.53
N ILE A 83 8.14 4.14 -4.06
CA ILE A 83 7.90 4.69 -5.41
C ILE A 83 7.20 6.03 -5.25
N GLN A 84 7.84 7.09 -5.72
CA GLN A 84 7.24 8.42 -5.72
C GLN A 84 6.05 8.48 -6.65
N GLY A 85 4.93 8.95 -6.15
CA GLY A 85 3.75 9.27 -6.92
C GLY A 85 3.11 10.58 -6.45
N TRP A 86 2.07 11.00 -7.16
CA TRP A 86 1.30 12.19 -6.82
C TRP A 86 -0.19 11.87 -6.88
N HIS A 87 -0.91 12.34 -5.88
CA HIS A 87 -2.35 12.14 -5.76
C HIS A 87 -3.17 13.08 -6.65
N LEU A 88 -2.59 14.22 -7.05
CA LEU A 88 -3.23 15.22 -7.90
C LEU A 88 -2.56 15.26 -9.28
N ASN A 89 -3.23 15.88 -10.25
CA ASN A 89 -2.66 16.11 -11.60
C ASN A 89 -1.38 16.98 -11.57
N ASP A 90 -1.28 17.84 -10.58
CA ASP A 90 -0.05 18.58 -10.27
C ASP A 90 0.77 17.82 -9.21
N THR A 91 1.97 18.29 -8.92
CA THR A 91 2.88 17.67 -7.95
C THR A 91 2.71 18.20 -6.53
N SER A 92 1.60 18.83 -6.21
CA SER A 92 1.38 19.49 -4.91
C SER A 92 1.13 18.51 -3.76
N MET A 93 0.69 17.27 -4.06
CA MET A 93 0.42 16.24 -3.05
C MET A 93 1.17 14.96 -3.39
N SER A 94 2.31 14.79 -2.75
CA SER A 94 3.12 13.58 -2.87
C SER A 94 2.50 12.42 -2.09
N VAL A 95 2.64 11.22 -2.62
CA VAL A 95 2.27 9.96 -1.97
C VAL A 95 3.27 8.88 -2.36
N LEU A 96 3.43 7.86 -1.51
CA LEU A 96 4.32 6.75 -1.80
C LEU A 96 3.54 5.48 -2.13
N GLY A 97 3.88 4.85 -3.26
CA GLY A 97 3.63 3.44 -3.50
C GLY A 97 4.81 2.62 -3.02
N TYR A 98 4.65 1.31 -2.98
CA TYR A 98 5.68 0.41 -2.46
C TYR A 98 5.83 -0.83 -3.32
N ARG A 99 7.09 -1.24 -3.53
CA ARG A 99 7.43 -2.52 -4.14
C ARG A 99 8.08 -3.44 -3.10
N PHE A 100 7.63 -4.69 -3.07
CA PHE A 100 8.10 -5.79 -2.22
C PHE A 100 8.55 -6.94 -3.13
N GLY A 101 9.83 -7.01 -3.46
CA GLY A 101 10.33 -8.03 -4.40
C GLY A 101 9.66 -7.94 -5.77
N ASN A 102 8.81 -8.92 -6.12
CA ASN A 102 8.09 -8.98 -7.40
C ASN A 102 6.65 -8.41 -7.34
N ILE A 103 6.22 -7.85 -6.20
CA ILE A 103 4.89 -7.26 -6.01
C ILE A 103 5.03 -5.74 -5.83
N ALA A 104 4.15 -4.96 -6.46
CA ALA A 104 4.03 -3.53 -6.22
C ALA A 104 2.59 -3.14 -5.87
N TYR A 105 2.45 -2.27 -4.88
CA TYR A 105 1.16 -1.75 -4.41
C TYR A 105 1.16 -0.23 -4.45
N LEU A 106 0.29 0.32 -5.31
CA LEU A 106 0.14 1.74 -5.53
C LEU A 106 -1.34 2.12 -5.34
N THR A 107 -1.65 2.81 -4.25
CA THR A 107 -2.99 3.35 -4.01
C THR A 107 -2.93 4.85 -3.86
N ASP A 108 -4.01 5.55 -4.18
CA ASP A 108 -4.10 7.02 -4.14
C ASP A 108 -3.03 7.74 -5.00
N ILE A 109 -2.54 7.07 -6.03
CA ILE A 109 -1.57 7.59 -6.98
C ILE A 109 -2.26 7.89 -8.31
N LYS A 110 -2.23 9.15 -8.71
CA LYS A 110 -2.72 9.61 -10.01
C LYS A 110 -1.70 9.37 -11.12
N HIS A 111 -0.43 9.61 -10.84
CA HIS A 111 0.69 9.37 -11.75
C HIS A 111 2.00 9.18 -10.99
N ILE A 112 2.97 8.57 -11.68
CA ILE A 112 4.37 8.45 -11.27
C ILE A 112 5.27 9.02 -12.37
N ASP A 113 6.53 9.26 -12.04
CA ASP A 113 7.56 9.68 -13.01
C ASP A 113 8.32 8.48 -13.62
N GLU A 114 9.31 8.79 -14.45
CA GLU A 114 10.14 7.77 -15.10
C GLU A 114 10.95 6.94 -14.09
N ASP A 115 11.43 7.53 -12.99
CA ASP A 115 12.11 6.80 -11.90
C ASP A 115 11.19 5.77 -11.27
N GLY A 116 9.92 6.13 -11.07
CA GLY A 116 8.89 5.21 -10.59
C GLY A 116 8.69 4.01 -11.53
N TYR A 117 8.63 4.25 -12.84
CA TYR A 117 8.55 3.15 -13.81
C TYR A 117 9.81 2.28 -13.84
N GLU A 118 11.01 2.87 -13.70
CA GLU A 118 12.26 2.09 -13.59
C GLU A 118 12.22 1.15 -12.37
N LYS A 119 11.73 1.61 -11.23
CA LYS A 119 11.57 0.81 -10.01
C LYS A 119 10.54 -0.31 -10.16
N LEU A 120 9.58 -0.19 -11.07
CA LEU A 120 8.57 -1.21 -11.35
C LEU A 120 9.03 -2.28 -12.34
N LYS A 121 10.18 -2.13 -12.98
CA LYS A 121 10.68 -3.15 -13.92
C LYS A 121 10.82 -4.52 -13.27
N GLY A 122 10.24 -5.53 -13.91
CA GLY A 122 10.33 -6.93 -13.48
C GLY A 122 9.42 -7.30 -12.31
N VAL A 123 8.44 -6.45 -11.94
CA VAL A 123 7.36 -6.89 -11.05
C VAL A 123 6.46 -7.88 -11.77
N GLU A 124 5.99 -8.89 -11.05
CA GLU A 124 5.05 -9.87 -11.57
C GLU A 124 3.60 -9.49 -11.26
N TYR A 125 3.39 -8.81 -10.15
CA TYR A 125 2.09 -8.40 -9.64
C TYR A 125 2.10 -6.91 -9.34
N VAL A 126 1.13 -6.18 -9.89
CA VAL A 126 1.00 -4.75 -9.62
C VAL A 126 -0.44 -4.39 -9.28
N THR A 127 -0.61 -3.54 -8.26
CA THR A 127 -1.91 -3.02 -7.85
C THR A 127 -1.93 -1.51 -7.99
N LEU A 128 -3.00 -0.97 -8.62
CA LEU A 128 -3.22 0.48 -8.76
C LEU A 128 -4.66 0.85 -8.37
N GLY A 129 -4.83 2.00 -7.73
CA GLY A 129 -6.15 2.51 -7.35
C GLY A 129 -6.91 3.10 -8.55
N CYS A 130 -8.19 2.72 -8.71
CA CYS A 130 -9.10 3.29 -9.71
C CYS A 130 -10.51 3.45 -9.12
N VAL A 131 -10.98 4.67 -8.94
CA VAL A 131 -12.29 4.93 -8.31
C VAL A 131 -13.45 4.95 -9.31
N LYS A 132 -13.22 5.25 -10.58
CA LYS A 132 -14.26 5.32 -11.63
C LYS A 132 -13.67 5.26 -13.03
N ARG A 133 -14.56 5.12 -14.04
CA ARG A 133 -14.16 5.02 -15.45
C ARG A 133 -13.63 6.33 -16.00
N GLU A 134 -14.30 7.42 -15.68
CA GLU A 134 -14.02 8.74 -16.21
C GLU A 134 -12.84 9.39 -15.49
N GLU A 135 -12.34 10.44 -16.09
CA GLU A 135 -11.26 11.21 -15.50
C GLU A 135 -11.61 11.78 -14.13
N HIS A 136 -10.66 11.76 -13.23
CA HIS A 136 -10.78 12.30 -11.89
C HIS A 136 -9.58 13.16 -11.55
N ARG A 137 -9.78 14.17 -10.70
CA ARG A 137 -8.71 15.10 -10.31
C ARG A 137 -7.55 14.40 -9.61
N SER A 138 -7.85 13.42 -8.76
CA SER A 138 -6.89 12.80 -7.84
C SER A 138 -6.64 11.31 -8.09
N HIS A 139 -7.40 10.68 -8.97
CA HIS A 139 -7.24 9.25 -9.28
C HIS A 139 -7.17 9.04 -10.79
N PRO A 140 -6.49 8.01 -11.26
CA PRO A 140 -6.49 7.66 -12.67
C PRO A 140 -7.90 7.22 -13.10
N SER A 141 -8.27 7.51 -14.35
CA SER A 141 -9.41 6.89 -15.01
C SER A 141 -9.11 5.42 -15.29
N LEU A 142 -10.14 4.63 -15.61
CA LEU A 142 -9.93 3.23 -15.98
C LEU A 142 -8.94 3.10 -17.17
N GLN A 143 -9.06 3.95 -18.18
CA GLN A 143 -8.13 3.91 -19.32
C GLN A 143 -6.69 4.22 -18.88
N GLN A 144 -6.50 5.21 -18.02
CA GLN A 144 -5.16 5.53 -17.49
C GLN A 144 -4.58 4.38 -16.64
N CYS A 145 -5.42 3.63 -15.91
CA CYS A 145 -4.98 2.41 -15.23
C CYS A 145 -4.53 1.33 -16.22
N LEU A 146 -5.29 1.09 -17.28
CA LEU A 146 -4.94 0.11 -18.29
C LEU A 146 -3.64 0.48 -19.01
N ASP A 147 -3.48 1.74 -19.40
CA ASP A 147 -2.24 2.25 -20.03
C ASP A 147 -1.03 2.09 -19.08
N PHE A 148 -1.23 2.33 -17.78
CA PHE A 148 -0.21 2.10 -16.76
C PHE A 148 0.17 0.62 -16.67
N PHE A 149 -0.81 -0.29 -16.61
CA PHE A 149 -0.56 -1.73 -16.53
C PHE A 149 0.15 -2.27 -17.77
N GLU A 150 -0.25 -1.80 -18.95
CA GLU A 150 0.43 -2.14 -20.21
C GLU A 150 1.89 -1.69 -20.20
N ARG A 151 2.16 -0.47 -19.72
CA ARG A 151 3.52 0.07 -19.61
C ARG A 151 4.39 -0.67 -18.61
N VAL A 152 3.84 -1.06 -17.45
CA VAL A 152 4.56 -1.84 -16.44
C VAL A 152 4.85 -3.24 -16.91
N GLY A 153 3.90 -3.88 -17.62
CA GLY A 153 4.07 -5.21 -18.20
C GLY A 153 4.15 -6.32 -17.15
N ALA A 154 3.46 -6.18 -16.02
CA ALA A 154 3.35 -7.23 -15.01
C ALA A 154 2.58 -8.46 -15.54
N LYS A 155 2.79 -9.64 -14.95
CA LYS A 155 2.03 -10.85 -15.29
C LYS A 155 0.55 -10.68 -14.98
N GLU A 156 0.26 -10.17 -13.79
CA GLU A 156 -1.10 -9.92 -13.30
C GLU A 156 -1.19 -8.52 -12.69
N SER A 157 -2.27 -7.84 -13.00
CA SER A 157 -2.54 -6.47 -12.55
C SER A 157 -3.86 -6.40 -11.81
N TYR A 158 -3.90 -5.66 -10.72
CA TYR A 158 -5.08 -5.58 -9.86
C TYR A 158 -5.53 -4.13 -9.69
N ILE A 159 -6.84 -3.92 -9.85
CA ILE A 159 -7.48 -2.63 -9.61
C ILE A 159 -8.05 -2.65 -8.19
N THR A 160 -7.60 -1.71 -7.36
CA THR A 160 -8.11 -1.50 -5.99
C THR A 160 -8.79 -0.13 -5.87
N HIS A 161 -9.22 0.23 -4.65
CA HIS A 161 -9.88 1.51 -4.39
C HIS A 161 -11.17 1.70 -5.23
N LEU A 162 -11.92 0.61 -5.37
CA LEU A 162 -13.13 0.54 -6.20
C LEU A 162 -14.28 1.33 -5.55
N SER A 163 -14.90 2.23 -6.30
CA SER A 163 -16.09 2.95 -5.84
C SER A 163 -17.38 2.31 -6.38
N HIS A 164 -18.52 2.76 -5.83
CA HIS A 164 -19.85 2.37 -6.30
C HIS A 164 -20.19 2.85 -7.72
N LEU A 165 -19.34 3.66 -8.34
CA LEU A 165 -19.46 4.13 -9.73
C LEU A 165 -18.92 3.13 -10.75
N LEU A 166 -18.21 2.11 -10.29
CA LEU A 166 -17.76 1.00 -11.13
C LEU A 166 -18.84 -0.09 -11.20
N PRO A 167 -18.82 -0.95 -12.23
CA PRO A 167 -19.77 -2.05 -12.34
C PRO A 167 -19.67 -3.03 -11.17
N LYS A 168 -20.66 -3.92 -11.06
CA LYS A 168 -20.56 -5.07 -10.17
C LYS A 168 -19.37 -5.93 -10.56
N TYR A 169 -18.77 -6.60 -9.57
CA TYR A 169 -17.52 -7.35 -9.72
C TYR A 169 -17.49 -8.26 -10.98
N GLU A 170 -18.50 -9.11 -11.15
CA GLU A 170 -18.55 -10.07 -12.28
C GLU A 170 -18.70 -9.39 -13.65
N GLU A 171 -19.38 -8.27 -13.71
CA GLU A 171 -19.53 -7.45 -14.92
C GLU A 171 -18.20 -6.76 -15.24
N PHE A 172 -17.57 -6.19 -14.22
CA PHE A 172 -16.29 -5.51 -14.36
C PHE A 172 -15.19 -6.48 -14.81
N CYS A 173 -15.14 -7.71 -14.26
CA CYS A 173 -14.19 -8.73 -14.72
C CYS A 173 -14.30 -9.05 -16.22
N ARG A 174 -15.51 -9.00 -16.80
CA ARG A 174 -15.72 -9.31 -18.23
C ARG A 174 -15.25 -8.19 -19.16
N GLU A 175 -15.13 -6.98 -18.66
CA GLU A 175 -14.73 -5.80 -19.44
C GLU A 175 -13.22 -5.57 -19.46
N LEU A 176 -12.51 -6.16 -18.50
CA LEU A 176 -11.08 -5.97 -18.33
C LEU A 176 -10.27 -6.94 -19.21
N PRO A 177 -9.05 -6.58 -19.60
CA PRO A 177 -8.11 -7.51 -20.21
C PRO A 177 -7.88 -8.75 -19.34
N PRO A 178 -7.54 -9.93 -19.90
CA PRO A 178 -7.41 -11.18 -19.15
C PRO A 178 -6.45 -11.17 -17.96
N HIS A 179 -5.44 -10.31 -18.00
CA HIS A 179 -4.41 -10.15 -16.96
C HIS A 179 -4.69 -8.97 -16.00
N VAL A 180 -5.89 -8.37 -16.08
CA VAL A 180 -6.30 -7.27 -15.21
C VAL A 180 -7.56 -7.67 -14.44
N HIS A 181 -7.51 -7.58 -13.11
CA HIS A 181 -8.56 -8.05 -12.23
C HIS A 181 -8.98 -6.97 -11.23
N PRO A 182 -10.27 -6.84 -10.90
CA PRO A 182 -10.66 -6.08 -9.72
C PRO A 182 -10.18 -6.84 -8.47
N ALA A 183 -9.59 -6.15 -7.51
CA ALA A 183 -9.24 -6.75 -6.23
C ALA A 183 -10.50 -6.95 -5.35
N TRP A 184 -10.44 -7.86 -4.39
CA TRP A 184 -11.49 -8.12 -3.42
C TRP A 184 -10.91 -8.37 -2.02
N ASP A 185 -11.75 -8.21 -0.99
CA ASP A 185 -11.34 -8.45 0.39
C ASP A 185 -11.01 -9.92 0.61
N GLY A 186 -9.79 -10.18 1.05
CA GLY A 186 -9.28 -11.54 1.23
C GLY A 186 -8.52 -12.12 0.03
N LEU A 187 -8.30 -11.33 -1.03
CA LEU A 187 -7.43 -11.73 -2.14
C LEU A 187 -6.02 -12.06 -1.65
N VAL A 188 -5.54 -13.25 -1.98
CA VAL A 188 -4.15 -13.67 -1.73
C VAL A 188 -3.44 -13.76 -3.09
N ILE A 189 -2.29 -13.12 -3.20
CA ILE A 189 -1.47 -13.10 -4.42
C ILE A 189 -0.21 -13.92 -4.16
N GLY A 190 0.08 -14.90 -5.05
CA GLY A 190 1.29 -15.73 -4.99
C GLY A 190 1.29 -16.78 -3.89
N GLY A 191 0.13 -17.11 -3.31
CA GLY A 191 -0.02 -18.28 -2.45
C GLY A 191 0.05 -19.57 -3.27
N GLU A 192 0.80 -20.58 -2.81
CA GLU A 192 0.63 -21.93 -3.32
C GLU A 192 -0.74 -22.44 -2.84
N ASP A 193 -1.56 -22.99 -3.75
CA ASP A 193 -2.83 -23.65 -3.44
C ASP A 193 -2.62 -24.94 -2.63
#